data_96194bad77655198322dd4792471eb6b
#
_entry.id   96194bad77655198322dd4792471eb6b
#
_cell.length_a   1.000
_cell.length_b   1.000
_cell.length_c   1.000
_cell.angle_alpha   90.00
_cell.angle_beta   90.00
_cell.angle_gamma   90.00
#
_symmetry.space_group_name_H-M   'P 1'
#
loop_
_entity.id
_entity.type
_entity.pdbx_description
1 polymer ?
#
loop_
_entity_poly.entity_id
_entity_poly.type
_entity_poly.pdbx_seq_one_letter_code
_entity_poly.pdbx_strand_id
1 'polypeptide(L)'
;MISDNFWLIGEEKTLNPAKFYIIVPALFGNGQSSSPSNQPSPAAFPKVSFYDNVRAQHELVTKHLGITHARAVVGWSMGAAQTFQWATQYPEFMDIAVPFCGSAKTALHNKVFLEGVKCALLAVKNICSAGSGSIAVQDREGQPDVRIWTSREREVGLKALGRVYAGW
;
A
#
# COMPACT_ATOMS: atom_id res chain seq x y z
N MET A 1 -7.24 -7.86 -4.66
CA MET A 1 -7.88 -8.22 -5.98
C MET A 1 -9.34 -7.84 -5.96
N ILE A 2 -10.03 -7.86 -7.12
CA ILE A 2 -11.51 -7.67 -7.14
C ILE A 2 -12.21 -8.70 -6.26
N SER A 3 -11.67 -9.93 -6.19
CA SER A 3 -12.14 -11.00 -5.30
C SER A 3 -12.27 -10.61 -3.83
N ASP A 4 -11.42 -9.75 -3.34
CA ASP A 4 -11.40 -9.37 -1.93
C ASP A 4 -12.51 -8.34 -1.59
N ASN A 5 -13.17 -7.81 -2.60
CA ASN A 5 -14.25 -6.84 -2.48
C ASN A 5 -15.64 -7.40 -2.80
N PHE A 6 -15.80 -8.72 -2.92
CA PHE A 6 -17.09 -9.35 -3.22
C PHE A 6 -18.17 -9.08 -2.18
N TRP A 7 -17.82 -8.68 -0.96
CA TRP A 7 -18.80 -8.25 0.03
C TRP A 7 -19.45 -6.90 -0.33
N LEU A 8 -18.80 -6.06 -1.14
CA LEU A 8 -19.24 -4.72 -1.52
C LEU A 8 -19.65 -4.63 -3.00
N ILE A 9 -18.99 -5.38 -3.88
CA ILE A 9 -19.17 -5.34 -5.34
C ILE A 9 -19.95 -6.56 -5.79
N GLY A 10 -21.04 -6.37 -6.53
CA GLY A 10 -21.88 -7.43 -7.09
C GLY A 10 -23.25 -6.93 -7.49
N GLU A 11 -24.03 -7.74 -8.20
CA GLU A 11 -25.34 -7.34 -8.76
C GLU A 11 -26.34 -6.90 -7.68
N GLU A 12 -26.34 -7.57 -6.52
CA GLU A 12 -27.22 -7.24 -5.38
C GLU A 12 -26.48 -6.44 -4.29
N LYS A 13 -25.32 -5.88 -4.60
CA LYS A 13 -24.49 -5.13 -3.65
C LYS A 13 -24.60 -3.63 -3.90
N THR A 14 -24.09 -2.85 -2.93
CA THR A 14 -24.06 -1.40 -3.02
C THR A 14 -23.32 -0.91 -4.27
N LEU A 15 -22.20 -1.53 -4.61
CA LEU A 15 -21.47 -1.28 -5.83
C LEU A 15 -21.86 -2.31 -6.90
N ASN A 16 -23.00 -2.07 -7.55
CA ASN A 16 -23.52 -2.93 -8.60
C ASN A 16 -22.86 -2.61 -9.95
N PRO A 17 -22.13 -3.57 -10.58
CA PRO A 17 -21.47 -3.35 -11.87
C PRO A 17 -22.44 -3.07 -13.03
N ALA A 18 -23.72 -3.46 -12.92
CA ALA A 18 -24.75 -3.10 -13.91
C ALA A 18 -25.17 -1.63 -13.84
N LYS A 19 -24.86 -0.94 -12.72
CA LYS A 19 -25.21 0.47 -12.49
C LYS A 19 -24.02 1.40 -12.53
N PHE A 20 -22.83 0.89 -12.23
CA PHE A 20 -21.61 1.68 -12.08
C PHE A 20 -20.44 1.10 -12.86
N TYR A 21 -19.69 1.96 -13.49
CA TYR A 21 -18.36 1.60 -13.98
C TYR A 21 -17.38 1.66 -12.79
N ILE A 22 -16.92 0.49 -12.33
CA ILE A 22 -16.14 0.36 -11.10
C ILE A 22 -14.67 0.22 -11.47
N ILE A 23 -13.84 1.12 -10.93
CA ILE A 23 -12.39 1.12 -11.11
C ILE A 23 -11.73 0.77 -9.78
N VAL A 24 -10.88 -0.26 -9.77
CA VAL A 24 -10.10 -0.68 -8.60
C VAL A 24 -8.62 -0.57 -8.94
N PRO A 25 -8.00 0.59 -8.72
CA PRO A 25 -6.59 0.79 -9.07
C PRO A 25 -5.67 0.06 -8.08
N ALA A 26 -4.67 -0.64 -8.60
CA ALA A 26 -3.62 -1.21 -7.78
C ALA A 26 -2.61 -0.13 -7.35
N LEU A 27 -2.22 -0.14 -6.08
CA LEU A 27 -1.26 0.82 -5.53
C LEU A 27 0.17 0.56 -6.02
N PHE A 28 0.97 1.58 -6.10
CA PHE A 28 2.41 1.43 -6.23
C PHE A 28 2.98 0.60 -5.08
N GLY A 29 3.89 -0.30 -5.39
CA GLY A 29 4.56 -1.14 -4.41
C GLY A 29 3.82 -2.42 -4.01
N ASN A 30 2.60 -2.67 -4.50
CA ASN A 30 1.81 -3.85 -4.13
C ASN A 30 2.05 -5.11 -4.99
N GLY A 31 2.94 -5.05 -5.97
CA GLY A 31 3.30 -6.15 -6.85
C GLY A 31 2.44 -6.31 -8.11
N GLN A 32 1.28 -5.66 -8.19
CA GLN A 32 0.41 -5.65 -9.39
C GLN A 32 0.65 -4.42 -10.25
N SER A 33 0.78 -3.26 -9.61
CA SER A 33 1.25 -2.02 -10.22
C SER A 33 2.77 -1.96 -10.18
N SER A 34 3.37 -0.85 -10.61
CA SER A 34 4.82 -0.62 -10.51
C SER A 34 5.31 -0.83 -9.08
N SER A 35 6.24 -1.74 -8.91
CA SER A 35 6.69 -2.25 -7.60
C SER A 35 8.16 -2.63 -7.67
N PRO A 36 8.90 -2.65 -6.56
CA PRO A 36 10.29 -3.12 -6.56
C PRO A 36 10.46 -4.50 -7.20
N SER A 37 9.45 -5.40 -7.03
CA SER A 37 9.50 -6.77 -7.53
C SER A 37 9.33 -6.90 -9.05
N ASN A 38 8.82 -5.89 -9.74
CA ASN A 38 8.56 -5.92 -11.19
C ASN A 38 9.29 -4.80 -11.95
N GLN A 39 10.30 -4.18 -11.34
CA GLN A 39 11.16 -3.19 -11.98
C GLN A 39 12.57 -3.75 -12.23
N PRO A 40 13.25 -3.31 -13.30
CA PRO A 40 14.62 -3.77 -13.61
C PRO A 40 15.63 -3.50 -12.50
N SER A 41 15.41 -2.45 -11.72
CA SER A 41 16.27 -2.04 -10.61
C SER A 41 15.45 -1.84 -9.34
N PRO A 42 15.22 -2.91 -8.56
CA PRO A 42 14.39 -2.84 -7.35
C PRO A 42 14.87 -1.80 -6.32
N ALA A 43 16.18 -1.62 -6.22
CA ALA A 43 16.80 -0.64 -5.32
C ALA A 43 16.54 0.82 -5.71
N ALA A 44 16.24 1.07 -6.98
CA ALA A 44 15.93 2.40 -7.50
C ALA A 44 14.44 2.74 -7.42
N PHE A 45 13.60 1.85 -6.88
CA PHE A 45 12.17 2.14 -6.74
C PHE A 45 11.97 3.32 -5.78
N PRO A 46 11.27 4.38 -6.20
CA PRO A 46 11.12 5.59 -5.39
C PRO A 46 10.27 5.34 -4.15
N LYS A 47 10.48 6.15 -3.11
CA LYS A 47 9.53 6.24 -2.01
C LYS A 47 8.26 6.88 -2.54
N VAL A 48 7.13 6.20 -2.40
CA VAL A 48 5.82 6.67 -2.85
C VAL A 48 4.91 6.94 -1.66
N SER A 49 4.20 8.06 -1.71
CA SER A 49 3.22 8.48 -0.71
C SER A 49 1.79 8.23 -1.20
N PHE A 50 0.80 8.48 -0.34
CA PHE A 50 -0.61 8.52 -0.78
C PHE A 50 -0.85 9.63 -1.81
N TYR A 51 -0.17 10.76 -1.67
CA TYR A 51 -0.22 11.85 -2.64
C TYR A 51 0.17 11.37 -4.05
N ASP A 52 1.28 10.66 -4.16
CA ASP A 52 1.79 10.15 -5.45
C ASP A 52 0.85 9.09 -6.04
N ASN A 53 0.33 8.18 -5.20
CA ASN A 53 -0.63 7.18 -5.64
C ASN A 53 -1.91 7.83 -6.17
N VAL A 54 -2.48 8.78 -5.45
CA VAL A 54 -3.71 9.48 -5.84
C VAL A 54 -3.50 10.31 -7.10
N ARG A 55 -2.36 10.99 -7.23
CA ARG A 55 -2.02 11.71 -8.46
C ARG A 55 -1.96 10.77 -9.67
N ALA A 56 -1.28 9.63 -9.54
CA ALA A 56 -1.20 8.65 -10.62
C ALA A 56 -2.56 8.04 -10.95
N GLN A 57 -3.39 7.74 -9.95
CA GLN A 57 -4.76 7.27 -10.13
C GLN A 57 -5.61 8.31 -10.86
N HIS A 58 -5.51 9.58 -10.49
CA HIS A 58 -6.23 10.67 -11.16
C HIS A 58 -5.79 10.79 -12.63
N GLU A 59 -4.49 10.71 -12.92
CA GLU A 59 -3.99 10.70 -14.30
C GLU A 59 -4.50 9.49 -15.09
N LEU A 60 -4.51 8.32 -14.49
CA LEU A 60 -5.05 7.11 -15.11
C LEU A 60 -6.54 7.30 -15.49
N VAL A 61 -7.36 7.74 -14.56
CA VAL A 61 -8.81 7.84 -14.82
C VAL A 61 -9.15 8.99 -15.77
N THR A 62 -8.42 10.11 -15.71
CA THR A 62 -8.70 11.27 -16.57
C THR A 62 -8.08 11.14 -17.95
N LYS A 63 -6.79 10.81 -18.05
CA LYS A 63 -6.05 10.83 -19.31
C LYS A 63 -6.20 9.54 -20.12
N HIS A 64 -6.30 8.39 -19.44
CA HIS A 64 -6.33 7.09 -20.13
C HIS A 64 -7.75 6.51 -20.23
N LEU A 65 -8.60 6.74 -19.24
CA LEU A 65 -9.98 6.27 -19.26
C LEU A 65 -10.99 7.34 -19.69
N GLY A 66 -10.56 8.61 -19.83
CA GLY A 66 -11.42 9.72 -20.27
C GLY A 66 -12.52 10.10 -19.27
N ILE A 67 -12.38 9.71 -17.99
CA ILE A 67 -13.37 9.99 -16.97
C ILE A 67 -13.08 11.35 -16.36
N THR A 68 -14.02 12.26 -16.46
CA THR A 68 -13.88 13.64 -15.98
C THR A 68 -14.47 13.86 -14.59
N HIS A 69 -15.30 12.93 -14.11
CA HIS A 69 -15.97 13.02 -12.82
C HIS A 69 -16.33 11.62 -12.30
N ALA A 70 -16.23 11.41 -11.00
CA ALA A 70 -16.60 10.18 -10.34
C ALA A 70 -17.82 10.36 -9.46
N ARG A 71 -18.76 9.40 -9.50
CA ARG A 71 -19.90 9.38 -8.56
C ARG A 71 -19.44 9.24 -7.12
N ALA A 72 -18.45 8.38 -6.87
CA ALA A 72 -17.90 8.18 -5.54
C ALA A 72 -16.46 7.70 -5.59
N VAL A 73 -15.67 8.09 -4.58
CA VAL A 73 -14.41 7.46 -4.24
C VAL A 73 -14.57 6.75 -2.90
N VAL A 74 -14.37 5.44 -2.91
CA VAL A 74 -14.63 4.56 -1.76
C VAL A 74 -13.35 3.87 -1.34
N GLY A 75 -13.04 3.86 -0.05
CA GLY A 75 -11.83 3.20 0.42
C GLY A 75 -11.94 2.63 1.83
N TRP A 76 -11.40 1.42 2.00
CA TRP A 76 -11.33 0.73 3.28
C TRP A 76 -9.91 0.73 3.83
N SER A 77 -9.74 0.94 5.14
CA SER A 77 -8.46 0.91 5.84
C SER A 77 -7.43 1.85 5.20
N MET A 78 -6.35 1.35 4.63
CA MET A 78 -5.39 2.14 3.86
C MET A 78 -6.03 2.82 2.63
N GLY A 79 -7.06 2.21 2.04
CA GLY A 79 -7.88 2.84 0.99
C GLY A 79 -8.66 4.05 1.50
N ALA A 80 -9.08 4.06 2.77
CA ALA A 80 -9.72 5.23 3.36
C ALA A 80 -8.75 6.43 3.46
N ALA A 81 -7.49 6.18 3.80
CA ALA A 81 -6.47 7.24 3.79
C ALA A 81 -6.29 7.83 2.38
N GLN A 82 -6.36 7.01 1.34
CA GLN A 82 -6.35 7.50 -0.04
C GLN A 82 -7.63 8.24 -0.42
N THR A 83 -8.80 7.80 0.06
CA THR A 83 -10.06 8.52 -0.14
C THR A 83 -10.00 9.92 0.47
N PHE A 84 -9.45 10.07 1.67
CA PHE A 84 -9.17 11.40 2.24
C PHE A 84 -8.20 12.21 1.36
N GLN A 85 -7.18 11.55 0.83
CA GLN A 85 -6.22 12.21 -0.06
C GLN A 85 -6.87 12.63 -1.38
N TRP A 86 -7.75 11.82 -1.96
CA TRP A 86 -8.56 12.19 -3.12
C TRP A 86 -9.42 13.42 -2.84
N ALA A 87 -10.14 13.43 -1.73
CA ALA A 87 -11.01 14.54 -1.33
C ALA A 87 -10.24 15.86 -1.12
N THR A 88 -8.95 15.79 -0.74
CA THR A 88 -8.13 16.98 -0.55
C THR A 88 -7.42 17.44 -1.82
N GLN A 89 -6.97 16.52 -2.69
CA GLN A 89 -6.27 16.87 -3.93
C GLN A 89 -7.23 17.25 -5.06
N TYR A 90 -8.38 16.59 -5.13
CA TYR A 90 -9.32 16.71 -6.24
C TYR A 90 -10.78 16.80 -5.72
N PRO A 91 -11.11 17.81 -4.91
CA PRO A 91 -12.43 17.89 -4.25
C PRO A 91 -13.59 17.96 -5.25
N GLU A 92 -13.38 18.58 -6.41
CA GLU A 92 -14.40 18.73 -7.45
C GLU A 92 -14.53 17.52 -8.38
N PHE A 93 -13.67 16.50 -8.20
CA PHE A 93 -13.67 15.32 -9.07
C PHE A 93 -14.73 14.29 -8.71
N MET A 94 -15.32 14.35 -7.51
CA MET A 94 -16.28 13.36 -7.03
C MET A 94 -17.46 13.98 -6.31
N ASP A 95 -18.63 13.31 -6.38
CA ASP A 95 -19.80 13.73 -5.60
C ASP A 95 -19.68 13.29 -4.13
N ILE A 96 -19.10 12.10 -3.88
CA ILE A 96 -19.08 11.48 -2.56
C ILE A 96 -17.70 10.86 -2.29
N ALA A 97 -17.14 11.14 -1.11
CA ALA A 97 -15.99 10.43 -0.57
C ALA A 97 -16.45 9.53 0.59
N VAL A 98 -16.18 8.22 0.52
CA VAL A 98 -16.59 7.23 1.51
C VAL A 98 -15.36 6.54 2.12
N PRO A 99 -14.64 7.20 3.04
CA PRO A 99 -13.57 6.57 3.81
C PRO A 99 -14.16 5.78 4.97
N PHE A 100 -13.81 4.50 5.13
CA PHE A 100 -14.27 3.70 6.26
C PHE A 100 -13.18 2.77 6.81
N CYS A 101 -13.24 2.49 8.11
CA CYS A 101 -12.23 1.71 8.83
C CYS A 101 -10.80 2.23 8.68
N GLY A 102 -10.63 3.54 8.52
CA GLY A 102 -9.34 4.19 8.37
C GLY A 102 -9.30 5.57 9.02
N SER A 103 -8.20 6.27 8.83
CA SER A 103 -7.99 7.60 9.41
C SER A 103 -7.30 8.55 8.43
N ALA A 104 -7.61 9.84 8.55
CA ALA A 104 -6.90 10.90 7.82
C ALA A 104 -5.46 11.10 8.33
N LYS A 105 -5.20 10.73 9.59
CA LYS A 105 -3.88 10.80 10.23
C LYS A 105 -3.70 9.61 11.16
N THR A 106 -2.60 8.88 10.97
CA THR A 106 -2.26 7.72 11.80
C THR A 106 -2.06 8.13 13.26
N ALA A 107 -2.81 7.51 14.18
CA ALA A 107 -2.63 7.69 15.60
C ALA A 107 -1.28 7.13 16.07
N LEU A 108 -0.73 7.67 17.18
CA LEU A 108 0.55 7.21 17.72
C LEU A 108 0.53 5.71 18.05
N HIS A 109 -0.56 5.21 18.61
CA HIS A 109 -0.74 3.78 18.89
C HIS A 109 -0.58 2.92 17.62
N ASN A 110 -1.26 3.28 16.55
CA ASN A 110 -1.15 2.59 15.26
C ASN A 110 0.28 2.69 14.68
N LYS A 111 0.95 3.83 14.86
CA LYS A 111 2.32 4.00 14.41
C LYS A 111 3.27 3.03 15.14
N VAL A 112 3.13 2.89 16.45
CA VAL A 112 3.93 1.95 17.25
C VAL A 112 3.68 0.51 16.77
N PHE A 113 2.43 0.14 16.52
CA PHE A 113 2.09 -1.17 16.01
C PHE A 113 2.74 -1.44 14.64
N LEU A 114 2.62 -0.52 13.68
CA LEU A 114 3.21 -0.65 12.36
C LEU A 114 4.74 -0.75 12.40
N GLU A 115 5.38 0.01 13.29
CA GLU A 115 6.84 -0.13 13.53
C GLU A 115 7.18 -1.49 14.14
N GLY A 116 6.36 -2.04 15.04
CA GLY A 116 6.53 -3.39 15.58
C GLY A 116 6.48 -4.48 14.49
N VAL A 117 5.50 -4.40 13.59
CA VAL A 117 5.38 -5.30 12.43
C VAL A 117 6.61 -5.19 11.52
N LYS A 118 7.04 -3.98 11.21
CA LYS A 118 8.25 -3.72 10.41
C LYS A 118 9.51 -4.26 11.09
N CYS A 119 9.68 -4.03 12.39
CA CYS A 119 10.81 -4.52 13.16
C CYS A 119 10.87 -6.06 13.16
N ALA A 120 9.73 -6.74 13.28
CA ALA A 120 9.66 -8.20 13.22
C ALA A 120 10.19 -8.74 11.87
N LEU A 121 9.86 -8.09 10.77
CA LEU A 121 10.39 -8.42 9.45
C LEU A 121 11.90 -8.15 9.36
N LEU A 122 12.35 -6.97 9.80
CA LEU A 122 13.74 -6.53 9.64
C LEU A 122 14.72 -7.22 10.59
N ALA A 123 14.26 -7.72 11.75
CA ALA A 123 15.11 -8.40 12.72
C ALA A 123 15.87 -9.59 12.10
N VAL A 124 15.26 -10.28 11.16
CA VAL A 124 15.87 -11.45 10.49
C VAL A 124 17.08 -11.06 9.63
N LYS A 125 17.04 -9.89 9.01
CA LYS A 125 18.17 -9.38 8.21
C LYS A 125 19.45 -9.23 9.04
N ASN A 126 19.31 -8.80 10.29
CA ASN A 126 20.43 -8.53 11.18
C ASN A 126 21.02 -9.82 11.78
N ILE A 127 20.15 -10.80 12.09
CA ILE A 127 20.57 -12.08 12.72
C ILE A 127 21.37 -12.95 11.74
N CYS A 128 20.95 -13.05 10.48
CA CYS A 128 21.64 -13.87 9.48
C CYS A 128 22.98 -13.28 9.03
N SER A 129 23.22 -12.01 9.25
CA SER A 129 24.48 -11.34 8.95
C SER A 129 25.55 -11.55 10.02
N ALA A 130 25.17 -11.80 11.26
CA ALA A 130 26.08 -12.00 12.38
C ALA A 130 26.93 -13.30 12.27
N GLY A 131 26.48 -14.29 11.50
CA GLY A 131 27.20 -15.54 11.27
C GLY A 131 28.31 -15.50 10.21
N SER A 132 28.42 -14.45 9.42
CA SER A 132 29.40 -14.35 8.32
C SER A 132 30.45 -13.24 8.50
N GLY A 133 30.71 -12.80 9.72
CA GLY A 133 31.85 -11.89 10.02
C GLY A 133 31.72 -10.47 9.46
N SER A 134 30.62 -10.09 8.89
CA SER A 134 30.38 -8.75 8.35
C SER A 134 29.46 -7.95 9.28
N ILE A 135 30.04 -7.41 10.33
CA ILE A 135 29.40 -6.34 11.10
C ILE A 135 29.55 -5.07 10.26
N ALA A 136 28.49 -4.59 9.68
CA ALA A 136 28.22 -3.17 9.44
C ALA A 136 26.90 -3.00 8.68
N VAL A 137 25.78 -3.05 9.35
CA VAL A 137 24.65 -2.26 8.91
C VAL A 137 24.75 -0.94 9.67
N GLN A 138 25.53 -0.01 9.16
CA GLN A 138 25.27 1.39 9.47
C GLN A 138 23.97 1.75 8.76
N ASP A 139 22.88 1.88 9.52
CA ASP A 139 21.72 2.60 9.09
C ASP A 139 22.14 4.02 8.72
N ARG A 140 22.48 4.20 7.45
CA ARG A 140 22.53 5.53 6.87
C ARG A 140 21.08 5.93 6.67
N GLU A 141 20.56 6.72 7.60
CA GLU A 141 19.26 7.34 7.44
C GLU A 141 19.12 7.88 6.02
N GLY A 142 18.16 7.36 5.28
CA GLY A 142 17.78 7.85 3.97
C GLY A 142 18.28 7.05 2.76
N GLN A 143 19.13 6.04 2.88
CA GLN A 143 19.44 5.16 1.74
C GLN A 143 18.56 3.90 1.75
N PRO A 144 17.99 3.48 0.59
CA PRO A 144 17.28 2.22 0.51
C PRO A 144 18.25 1.07 0.84
N ASP A 145 17.82 0.12 1.69
CA ASP A 145 18.59 -1.10 1.94
C ASP A 145 18.59 -1.94 0.65
N VAL A 146 19.69 -1.84 -0.08
CA VAL A 146 19.91 -2.50 -1.36
C VAL A 146 20.28 -3.98 -1.21
N ARG A 147 20.36 -4.50 0.00
CA ARG A 147 20.70 -5.90 0.23
C ARG A 147 19.58 -6.83 -0.27
N ILE A 148 19.96 -7.75 -1.13
CA ILE A 148 19.06 -8.78 -1.61
C ILE A 148 18.71 -9.73 -0.46
N TRP A 149 17.43 -9.98 -0.24
CA TRP A 149 16.94 -10.94 0.74
C TRP A 149 17.18 -12.37 0.25
N THR A 150 17.79 -13.20 1.08
CA THR A 150 17.85 -14.65 0.84
C THR A 150 16.45 -15.26 0.97
N SER A 151 16.25 -16.44 0.37
CA SER A 151 14.95 -17.16 0.48
C SER A 151 14.60 -17.47 1.94
N ARG A 152 15.60 -17.84 2.76
CA ARG A 152 15.40 -18.14 4.19
C ARG A 152 15.02 -16.88 4.99
N GLU A 153 15.69 -15.75 4.74
CA GLU A 153 15.38 -14.48 5.39
C GLU A 153 13.94 -14.05 5.06
N ARG A 154 13.55 -14.17 3.79
CA ARG A 154 12.18 -13.86 3.37
C ARG A 154 11.16 -14.76 4.07
N GLU A 155 11.39 -16.06 4.09
CA GLU A 155 10.47 -17.01 4.74
C GLU A 155 10.31 -16.72 6.22
N VAL A 156 11.40 -16.60 6.95
CA VAL A 156 11.38 -16.40 8.41
C VAL A 156 10.84 -15.01 8.74
N GLY A 157 11.26 -13.98 8.02
CA GLY A 157 10.81 -12.59 8.22
C GLY A 157 9.31 -12.41 7.95
N LEU A 158 8.80 -12.99 6.87
CA LEU A 158 7.37 -12.93 6.55
C LEU A 158 6.52 -13.73 7.56
N LYS A 159 7.01 -14.88 8.06
CA LYS A 159 6.33 -15.61 9.14
C LYS A 159 6.30 -14.80 10.44
N ALA A 160 7.40 -14.13 10.79
CA ALA A 160 7.45 -13.27 11.98
C ALA A 160 6.50 -12.07 11.85
N LEU A 161 6.53 -11.38 10.71
CA LEU A 161 5.61 -10.29 10.38
C LEU A 161 4.15 -10.74 10.49
N GLY A 162 3.80 -11.87 9.87
CA GLY A 162 2.44 -12.41 9.87
C GLY A 162 1.93 -12.74 11.28
N ARG A 163 2.78 -13.25 12.17
CA ARG A 163 2.42 -13.53 13.57
C ARG A 163 2.14 -12.25 14.35
N VAL A 164 2.97 -11.24 14.19
CA VAL A 164 2.76 -9.93 14.86
C VAL A 164 1.50 -9.27 14.32
N TYR A 165 1.31 -9.32 13.00
CA TYR A 165 0.13 -8.74 12.36
C TYR A 165 -1.18 -9.43 12.76
N ALA A 166 -1.16 -10.76 12.92
CA ALA A 166 -2.35 -11.52 13.32
C ALA A 166 -2.76 -11.32 14.80
N GLY A 167 -1.88 -10.75 15.63
CA GLY A 167 -2.17 -10.40 17.01
C GLY A 167 -2.87 -9.02 17.17
N TRP A 168 -3.12 -8.35 16.08
CA TRP A 168 -3.79 -7.05 16.04
C TRP A 168 -5.23 -7.21 15.54
#